data_4aa0f2ffa7608c6fb3883bf1907bc74e
#
_entry.id   4aa0f2ffa7608c6fb3883bf1907bc74e
#
_cell.length_a   1.000
_cell.length_b   1.000
_cell.length_c   1.000
_cell.angle_alpha   90.00
_cell.angle_beta   90.00
_cell.angle_gamma   90.00
#
_symmetry.space_group_name_H-M   'P 1'
#
loop_
_entity.id
_entity.type
_entity.pdbx_description
1 polymer ?
#
loop_
_entity_poly.entity_id
_entity_poly.type
_entity_poly.pdbx_seq_one_letter_code
_entity_poly.pdbx_strand_id
1 'polypeptide(L)'
;MKDHRLWLKRRELLIYIAIFLYSVALFLKRVNLPINQNLLNKTMMLGTLIALANIIFDRKMNPKQWILTAVIGLLLLVDSLPTGNHELFYLFIIIWSCRNLEKRALMKYIFGIVLIMTLLTGYLTCLGIVKNDVFILNETRVRYGLGYNVWSILPFQFLALCFMYLYLTQKRVYIWKIGAMIVMAFAIGEVTDTSSSSMLTALGLLCLYATQFVH
;
A
#
# COMPACT_ATOMS: atom_id res chain seq x y z
N MET A 1 -14.48 3.42 -33.90
CA MET A 1 -13.73 4.24 -32.92
C MET A 1 -14.38 4.35 -31.54
N LYS A 2 -15.70 4.48 -31.41
CA LYS A 2 -16.41 4.52 -30.10
C LYS A 2 -16.20 3.25 -29.27
N ASP A 3 -16.31 2.07 -29.86
CA ASP A 3 -16.19 0.78 -29.18
C ASP A 3 -14.80 0.54 -28.59
N HIS A 4 -13.74 0.98 -29.26
CA HIS A 4 -12.38 0.84 -28.76
C HIS A 4 -12.13 1.71 -27.51
N ARG A 5 -12.70 2.92 -27.43
CA ARG A 5 -12.60 3.78 -26.26
C ARG A 5 -13.39 3.24 -25.06
N LEU A 6 -14.56 2.66 -25.33
CA LEU A 6 -15.37 2.03 -24.30
C LEU A 6 -14.68 0.79 -23.72
N TRP A 7 -14.03 0.00 -24.56
CA TRP A 7 -13.28 -1.18 -24.14
C TRP A 7 -12.06 -0.79 -23.26
N LEU A 8 -11.30 0.25 -23.64
CA LEU A 8 -10.18 0.76 -22.83
C LEU A 8 -10.65 1.23 -21.44
N LYS A 9 -11.73 2.01 -21.37
CA LYS A 9 -12.30 2.47 -20.09
C LYS A 9 -12.76 1.31 -19.21
N ARG A 10 -13.36 0.27 -19.78
CA ARG A 10 -13.76 -0.93 -19.03
C ARG A 10 -12.55 -1.67 -18.46
N ARG A 11 -11.46 -1.77 -19.22
CA ARG A 11 -10.22 -2.38 -18.75
C ARG A 11 -9.60 -1.61 -17.58
N GLU A 12 -9.52 -0.30 -17.68
CA GLU A 12 -9.04 0.56 -16.60
C GLU A 12 -9.88 0.36 -15.34
N LEU A 13 -11.20 0.34 -15.46
CA LEU A 13 -12.11 0.08 -14.34
C LEU A 13 -11.84 -1.28 -13.67
N LEU A 14 -11.63 -2.34 -14.46
CA LEU A 14 -11.31 -3.67 -13.92
C LEU A 14 -9.99 -3.67 -13.13
N ILE A 15 -8.98 -2.91 -13.58
CA ILE A 15 -7.73 -2.78 -12.83
C ILE A 15 -7.96 -2.04 -11.49
N TYR A 16 -8.74 -0.96 -11.49
CA TYR A 16 -9.09 -0.27 -10.22
C TYR A 16 -9.87 -1.17 -9.26
N ILE A 17 -10.78 -2.00 -9.76
CA ILE A 17 -11.49 -3.00 -8.94
C ILE A 17 -10.48 -4.04 -8.38
N ALA A 18 -9.57 -4.52 -9.20
CA ALA A 18 -8.54 -5.47 -8.77
C ALA A 18 -7.65 -4.88 -7.65
N ILE A 19 -7.20 -3.63 -7.83
CA ILE A 19 -6.42 -2.91 -6.82
C ILE A 19 -7.24 -2.75 -5.52
N PHE A 20 -8.52 -2.38 -5.64
CA PHE A 20 -9.39 -2.22 -4.48
C PHE A 20 -9.51 -3.52 -3.69
N LEU A 21 -9.91 -4.61 -4.35
CA LEU A 21 -10.07 -5.91 -3.71
C LEU A 21 -8.78 -6.38 -3.03
N TYR A 22 -7.66 -6.27 -3.73
CA TYR A 22 -6.37 -6.65 -3.19
C TYR A 22 -5.98 -5.77 -1.99
N SER A 23 -6.03 -4.45 -2.15
CA SER A 23 -5.57 -3.49 -1.12
C SER A 23 -6.44 -3.55 0.14
N VAL A 24 -7.76 -3.64 0.00
CA VAL A 24 -8.67 -3.75 1.14
C VAL A 24 -8.48 -5.08 1.85
N ALA A 25 -8.37 -6.20 1.14
CA ALA A 25 -8.16 -7.50 1.75
C ALA A 25 -6.79 -7.58 2.46
N LEU A 26 -5.72 -7.06 1.84
CA LEU A 26 -4.39 -6.98 2.45
C LEU A 26 -4.43 -6.10 3.71
N PHE A 27 -5.11 -4.96 3.65
CA PHE A 27 -5.24 -4.06 4.77
C PHE A 27 -5.99 -4.72 5.94
N LEU A 28 -7.16 -5.31 5.68
CA LEU A 28 -7.96 -6.03 6.69
C LEU A 28 -7.19 -7.21 7.31
N LYS A 29 -6.33 -7.86 6.55
CA LYS A 29 -5.43 -8.91 7.05
C LYS A 29 -4.42 -8.39 8.08
N ARG A 30 -4.07 -7.10 8.02
CA ARG A 30 -3.13 -6.43 8.93
C ARG A 30 -3.81 -5.78 10.13
N VAL A 31 -5.14 -5.62 10.08
CA VAL A 31 -5.94 -5.07 11.19
C VAL A 31 -6.34 -6.21 12.12
N ASN A 32 -6.35 -5.94 13.42
CA ASN A 32 -6.66 -6.92 14.45
C ASN A 32 -8.19 -7.12 14.62
N LEU A 33 -8.82 -7.54 13.52
CA LEU A 33 -10.23 -7.87 13.47
C LEU A 33 -10.43 -9.40 13.39
N PRO A 34 -11.49 -9.95 13.98
CA PRO A 34 -11.81 -11.37 13.93
C PRO A 34 -12.41 -11.76 12.56
N ILE A 35 -11.68 -11.49 11.48
CA ILE A 35 -12.10 -11.79 10.12
C ILE A 35 -11.47 -13.12 9.67
N ASN A 36 -12.24 -13.92 8.93
CA ASN A 36 -11.75 -15.18 8.38
C ASN A 36 -10.62 -14.93 7.37
N GLN A 37 -9.41 -15.34 7.73
CA GLN A 37 -8.20 -15.15 6.91
C GLN A 37 -8.31 -15.83 5.54
N ASN A 38 -9.03 -16.97 5.45
CA ASN A 38 -9.26 -17.65 4.18
C ASN A 38 -10.12 -16.81 3.22
N LEU A 39 -11.10 -16.06 3.76
CA LEU A 39 -11.92 -15.15 2.96
C LEU A 39 -11.06 -14.01 2.40
N LEU A 40 -10.20 -13.43 3.22
CA LEU A 40 -9.30 -12.36 2.79
C LEU A 40 -8.31 -12.85 1.72
N ASN A 41 -7.72 -14.03 1.91
CA ASN A 41 -6.83 -14.64 0.92
C ASN A 41 -7.55 -14.91 -0.42
N LYS A 42 -8.79 -15.41 -0.39
CA LYS A 42 -9.61 -15.60 -1.59
C LYS A 42 -9.94 -14.28 -2.28
N THR A 43 -10.20 -13.21 -1.51
CA THR A 43 -10.45 -11.87 -2.06
C THR A 43 -9.20 -11.30 -2.73
N MET A 44 -8.02 -11.45 -2.11
CA MET A 44 -6.74 -11.06 -2.72
C MET A 44 -6.49 -11.85 -4.02
N MET A 45 -6.73 -13.15 -4.01
CA MET A 45 -6.61 -14.02 -5.18
C MET A 45 -7.56 -13.58 -6.30
N LEU A 46 -8.82 -13.25 -5.99
CA LEU A 46 -9.78 -12.75 -6.97
C LEU A 46 -9.29 -11.46 -7.63
N GLY A 47 -8.83 -10.48 -6.83
CA GLY A 47 -8.22 -9.26 -7.36
C GLY A 47 -7.03 -9.55 -8.28
N THR A 48 -6.17 -10.48 -7.88
CA THR A 48 -5.01 -10.91 -8.68
C THR A 48 -5.42 -11.60 -9.98
N LEU A 49 -6.45 -12.44 -9.97
CA LEU A 49 -6.97 -13.08 -11.20
C LEU A 49 -7.52 -12.04 -12.19
N ILE A 50 -8.25 -11.04 -11.71
CA ILE A 50 -8.73 -9.94 -12.55
C ILE A 50 -7.54 -9.17 -13.17
N ALA A 51 -6.51 -8.88 -12.38
CA ALA A 51 -5.30 -8.22 -12.86
C ALA A 51 -4.54 -9.07 -13.88
N LEU A 52 -4.41 -10.37 -13.64
CA LEU A 52 -3.76 -11.32 -14.54
C LEU A 52 -4.51 -11.40 -15.88
N ALA A 53 -5.83 -11.53 -15.85
CA ALA A 53 -6.65 -11.50 -17.06
C ALA A 53 -6.40 -10.21 -17.87
N ASN A 54 -6.28 -9.06 -17.18
CA ASN A 54 -5.97 -7.79 -17.82
C ASN A 54 -4.59 -7.77 -18.49
N ILE A 55 -3.58 -8.42 -17.91
CA ILE A 55 -2.24 -8.58 -18.48
C ILE A 55 -2.32 -9.45 -19.74
N ILE A 56 -3.00 -10.61 -19.67
CA ILE A 56 -3.11 -11.56 -20.78
C ILE A 56 -3.79 -10.94 -22.00
N PHE A 57 -4.84 -10.13 -21.76
CA PHE A 57 -5.55 -9.45 -22.85
C PHE A 57 -4.90 -8.14 -23.30
N ASP A 58 -3.70 -7.79 -22.77
CA ASP A 58 -2.99 -6.59 -23.17
C ASP A 58 -2.18 -6.78 -24.46
N ARG A 59 -2.76 -6.37 -25.56
CA ARG A 59 -2.14 -6.43 -26.91
C ARG A 59 -0.91 -5.51 -27.08
N LYS A 60 -0.62 -4.64 -26.13
CA LYS A 60 0.53 -3.70 -26.21
C LYS A 60 1.83 -4.28 -25.67
N MET A 61 1.82 -5.48 -25.10
CA MET A 61 3.04 -6.13 -24.62
C MET A 61 3.86 -6.70 -25.79
N ASN A 62 5.15 -6.35 -25.79
CA ASN A 62 6.08 -7.01 -26.69
C ASN A 62 6.58 -8.36 -26.11
N PRO A 63 7.14 -9.26 -26.94
CA PRO A 63 7.60 -10.57 -26.47
C PRO A 63 8.62 -10.52 -25.34
N LYS A 64 9.53 -9.53 -25.33
CA LYS A 64 10.56 -9.36 -24.29
C LYS A 64 9.91 -9.04 -22.93
N GLN A 65 8.87 -8.20 -22.92
CA GLN A 65 8.12 -7.89 -21.70
C GLN A 65 7.37 -9.10 -21.18
N TRP A 66 6.80 -9.94 -22.06
CA TRP A 66 6.14 -11.18 -21.69
C TRP A 66 7.12 -12.13 -21.01
N ILE A 67 8.30 -12.37 -21.61
CA ILE A 67 9.34 -13.23 -21.04
C ILE A 67 9.77 -12.71 -19.67
N LEU A 68 10.07 -11.41 -19.56
CA LEU A 68 10.49 -10.81 -18.29
C LEU A 68 9.41 -10.97 -17.18
N THR A 69 8.13 -10.70 -17.54
CA THR A 69 7.01 -10.86 -16.60
C THR A 69 6.86 -12.32 -16.16
N ALA A 70 6.95 -13.25 -17.10
CA ALA A 70 6.83 -14.67 -16.80
C ALA A 70 7.98 -15.16 -15.91
N VAL A 71 9.22 -14.75 -16.18
CA VAL A 71 10.39 -15.15 -15.38
C VAL A 71 10.28 -14.60 -13.96
N ILE A 72 10.01 -13.30 -13.79
CA ILE A 72 9.88 -12.70 -12.45
C ILE A 72 8.68 -13.30 -11.71
N GLY A 73 7.54 -13.45 -12.38
CA GLY A 73 6.35 -14.06 -11.78
C GLY A 73 6.59 -15.49 -11.34
N LEU A 74 7.30 -16.29 -12.14
CA LEU A 74 7.66 -17.67 -11.80
C LEU A 74 8.59 -17.72 -10.59
N LEU A 75 9.61 -16.86 -10.54
CA LEU A 75 10.53 -16.79 -9.40
C LEU A 75 9.79 -16.46 -8.09
N LEU A 76 8.91 -15.47 -8.11
CA LEU A 76 8.10 -15.09 -6.95
C LEU A 76 7.09 -16.18 -6.55
N LEU A 77 6.54 -16.91 -7.51
CA LEU A 77 5.66 -18.04 -7.24
C LEU A 77 6.43 -19.17 -6.56
N VAL A 78 7.59 -19.56 -7.11
CA VAL A 78 8.46 -20.62 -6.53
C VAL A 78 8.92 -20.24 -5.12
N ASP A 79 9.32 -18.99 -4.88
CA ASP A 79 9.70 -18.49 -3.56
C ASP A 79 8.55 -18.56 -2.55
N SER A 80 7.32 -18.40 -3.02
CA SER A 80 6.12 -18.44 -2.16
C SER A 80 5.65 -19.85 -1.80
N LEU A 81 6.05 -20.90 -2.52
CA LEU A 81 5.60 -22.27 -2.29
C LEU A 81 5.98 -22.82 -0.92
N PRO A 82 7.24 -22.68 -0.42
CA PRO A 82 7.63 -23.22 0.88
C PRO A 82 6.91 -22.56 2.05
N THR A 83 6.60 -21.26 1.93
CA THR A 83 6.01 -20.45 2.99
C THR A 83 4.48 -20.42 2.96
N GLY A 84 3.87 -20.83 1.84
CA GLY A 84 2.44 -20.64 1.58
C GLY A 84 2.00 -19.17 1.52
N ASN A 85 2.95 -18.22 1.53
CA ASN A 85 2.67 -16.79 1.49
C ASN A 85 2.85 -16.24 0.08
N HIS A 86 1.75 -16.08 -0.65
CA HIS A 86 1.73 -15.61 -2.03
C HIS A 86 1.57 -14.08 -2.16
N GLU A 87 1.68 -13.31 -1.07
CA GLU A 87 1.42 -11.85 -1.09
C GLU A 87 2.32 -11.10 -2.08
N LEU A 88 3.62 -11.44 -2.13
CA LEU A 88 4.56 -10.78 -3.05
C LEU A 88 4.26 -11.11 -4.51
N PHE A 89 3.90 -12.36 -4.81
CA PHE A 89 3.47 -12.75 -6.16
C PHE A 89 2.20 -11.99 -6.58
N TYR A 90 1.20 -11.93 -5.70
CA TYR A 90 -0.04 -11.19 -5.97
C TYR A 90 0.22 -9.70 -6.18
N LEU A 91 1.06 -9.09 -5.34
CA LEU A 91 1.47 -7.70 -5.45
C LEU A 91 2.17 -7.42 -6.79
N PHE A 92 3.07 -8.28 -7.21
CA PHE A 92 3.75 -8.17 -8.50
C PHE A 92 2.76 -8.15 -9.67
N ILE A 93 1.79 -9.07 -9.71
CA ILE A 93 0.75 -9.13 -10.75
C ILE A 93 -0.08 -7.84 -10.77
N ILE A 94 -0.49 -7.33 -9.60
CA ILE A 94 -1.24 -6.08 -9.47
C ILE A 94 -0.42 -4.90 -10.03
N ILE A 95 0.85 -4.75 -9.58
CA ILE A 95 1.72 -3.66 -10.03
C ILE A 95 1.92 -3.74 -11.55
N TRP A 96 2.16 -4.93 -12.09
CA TRP A 96 2.38 -5.12 -13.50
C TRP A 96 1.14 -4.78 -14.34
N SER A 97 -0.05 -5.07 -13.83
CA SER A 97 -1.30 -4.71 -14.51
C SER A 97 -1.51 -3.20 -14.60
N CYS A 98 -0.92 -2.43 -13.67
CA CYS A 98 -1.05 -0.97 -13.59
C CYS A 98 -0.15 -0.20 -14.58
N ARG A 99 0.78 -0.86 -15.27
CA ARG A 99 1.83 -0.20 -16.09
C ARG A 99 1.30 0.80 -17.14
N ASN A 100 0.08 0.58 -17.65
CA ASN A 100 -0.54 1.41 -18.67
C ASN A 100 -1.50 2.47 -18.10
N LEU A 101 -1.68 2.52 -16.77
CA LEU A 101 -2.51 3.53 -16.12
C LEU A 101 -1.76 4.85 -15.99
N GLU A 102 -2.52 5.94 -15.95
CA GLU A 102 -1.98 7.24 -15.59
C GLU A 102 -1.47 7.21 -14.14
N LYS A 103 -0.15 7.42 -13.97
CA LYS A 103 0.53 7.29 -12.67
C LYS A 103 -0.09 8.17 -11.58
N ARG A 104 -0.52 9.40 -11.96
CA ARG A 104 -1.10 10.35 -11.01
C ARG A 104 -2.49 9.92 -10.56
N ALA A 105 -3.34 9.45 -11.48
CA ALA A 105 -4.66 8.93 -11.16
C ALA A 105 -4.57 7.67 -10.27
N LEU A 106 -3.67 6.76 -10.63
CA LEU A 106 -3.37 5.57 -9.83
C LEU A 106 -2.92 5.93 -8.40
N MET A 107 -1.97 6.86 -8.29
CA MET A 107 -1.46 7.30 -6.98
C MET A 107 -2.54 7.94 -6.12
N LYS A 108 -3.41 8.79 -6.71
CA LYS A 108 -4.57 9.35 -6.00
C LYS A 108 -5.50 8.27 -5.46
N TYR A 109 -5.76 7.26 -6.28
CA TYR A 109 -6.64 6.15 -5.90
C TYR A 109 -6.07 5.35 -4.74
N ILE A 110 -4.80 4.94 -4.83
CA ILE A 110 -4.11 4.20 -3.76
C ILE A 110 -4.04 5.06 -2.48
N PHE A 111 -3.67 6.35 -2.60
CA PHE A 111 -3.66 7.28 -1.47
C PHE A 111 -5.02 7.33 -0.77
N GLY A 112 -6.11 7.45 -1.53
CA GLY A 112 -7.46 7.47 -0.99
C GLY A 112 -7.81 6.19 -0.21
N ILE A 113 -7.51 5.01 -0.78
CA ILE A 113 -7.73 3.73 -0.11
C ILE A 113 -6.94 3.66 1.20
N VAL A 114 -5.62 3.90 1.16
CA VAL A 114 -4.77 3.79 2.34
C VAL A 114 -5.19 4.79 3.41
N LEU A 115 -5.50 6.04 3.04
CA LEU A 115 -5.94 7.07 3.98
C LEU A 115 -7.25 6.69 4.66
N ILE A 116 -8.27 6.32 3.88
CA ILE A 116 -9.59 5.94 4.42
C ILE A 116 -9.45 4.75 5.37
N MET A 117 -8.74 3.72 4.96
CA MET A 117 -8.57 2.51 5.75
C MET A 117 -7.77 2.77 7.03
N THR A 118 -6.74 3.63 6.97
CA THR A 118 -5.95 4.02 8.16
C THR A 118 -6.81 4.81 9.15
N LEU A 119 -7.58 5.79 8.67
CA LEU A 119 -8.48 6.57 9.52
C LEU A 119 -9.60 5.71 10.12
N LEU A 120 -10.17 4.80 9.32
CA LEU A 120 -11.20 3.86 9.78
C LEU A 120 -10.65 2.94 10.87
N THR A 121 -9.44 2.39 10.70
CA THR A 121 -8.81 1.54 11.72
C THR A 121 -8.59 2.32 13.01
N GLY A 122 -8.04 3.53 12.93
CA GLY A 122 -7.86 4.39 14.10
C GLY A 122 -9.17 4.68 14.82
N TYR A 123 -10.21 5.02 14.07
CA TYR A 123 -11.55 5.27 14.61
C TYR A 123 -12.15 4.03 15.31
N LEU A 124 -12.10 2.86 14.65
CA LEU A 124 -12.59 1.60 15.21
C LEU A 124 -11.78 1.17 16.44
N THR A 125 -10.49 1.47 16.49
CA THR A 125 -9.64 1.21 17.66
C THR A 125 -10.02 2.12 18.82
N CYS A 126 -10.29 3.40 18.57
CA CYS A 126 -10.79 4.33 19.59
C CYS A 126 -12.16 3.91 20.17
N LEU A 127 -13.02 3.30 19.34
CA LEU A 127 -14.31 2.74 19.77
C LEU A 127 -14.17 1.40 20.53
N GLY A 128 -12.97 0.82 20.60
CA GLY A 128 -12.75 -0.49 21.22
C GLY A 128 -13.23 -1.68 20.38
N ILE A 129 -13.66 -1.45 19.11
CA ILE A 129 -14.11 -2.52 18.21
C ILE A 129 -12.91 -3.30 17.68
N VAL A 130 -11.83 -2.62 17.35
CA VAL A 130 -10.55 -3.22 16.97
C VAL A 130 -9.67 -3.30 18.21
N LYS A 131 -9.18 -4.51 18.50
CA LYS A 131 -8.31 -4.73 19.64
C LYS A 131 -6.96 -4.05 19.43
N ASN A 132 -6.53 -3.27 20.43
CA ASN A 132 -5.20 -2.70 20.46
C ASN A 132 -4.25 -3.69 21.15
N ASP A 133 -3.49 -4.45 20.38
CA ASP A 133 -2.52 -5.37 20.95
C ASP A 133 -1.33 -4.61 21.52
N VAL A 134 -0.93 -5.07 22.73
CA VAL A 134 0.23 -4.56 23.43
C VAL A 134 1.33 -5.61 23.35
N PHE A 135 2.46 -5.23 22.79
CA PHE A 135 3.62 -6.08 22.61
C PHE A 135 4.66 -5.72 23.68
N ILE A 136 4.89 -6.60 24.63
CA ILE A 136 5.92 -6.46 25.67
C ILE A 136 7.17 -7.17 25.15
N LEU A 137 8.20 -6.41 24.78
CA LEU A 137 9.45 -6.96 24.28
C LEU A 137 10.44 -7.26 25.41
N ASN A 138 10.50 -6.38 26.41
CA ASN A 138 11.31 -6.51 27.62
C ASN A 138 10.58 -5.78 28.76
N GLU A 139 11.08 -5.92 30.01
CA GLU A 139 10.49 -5.26 31.19
C GLU A 139 10.30 -3.73 31.05
N THR A 140 11.05 -3.09 30.14
CA THR A 140 11.07 -1.63 29.94
C THR A 140 10.47 -1.17 28.61
N ARG A 141 10.14 -2.08 27.66
CA ARG A 141 9.66 -1.71 26.32
C ARG A 141 8.28 -2.26 26.04
N VAL A 142 7.33 -1.34 25.93
CA VAL A 142 5.94 -1.62 25.58
C VAL A 142 5.62 -0.98 24.25
N ARG A 143 5.09 -1.75 23.30
CA ARG A 143 4.69 -1.29 21.96
C ARG A 143 3.21 -1.47 21.75
N TYR A 144 2.57 -0.48 21.16
CA TYR A 144 1.15 -0.50 20.86
C TYR A 144 0.92 -0.72 19.37
N GLY A 145 0.07 -1.69 19.03
CA GLY A 145 -0.29 -1.99 17.65
C GLY A 145 -1.23 -0.97 17.01
N LEU A 146 -1.92 -0.16 17.83
CA LEU A 146 -2.91 0.84 17.39
C LEU A 146 -3.96 0.28 16.41
N GLY A 147 -4.44 -0.93 16.73
CA GLY A 147 -5.42 -1.67 15.92
C GLY A 147 -4.81 -2.57 14.86
N TYR A 148 -3.51 -2.58 14.70
CA TYR A 148 -2.79 -3.48 13.78
C TYR A 148 -2.18 -4.67 14.51
N ASN A 149 -2.05 -5.79 13.80
CA ASN A 149 -1.45 -7.01 14.31
C ASN A 149 0.09 -6.94 14.43
N VAL A 150 0.70 -5.87 13.95
CA VAL A 150 2.12 -5.56 14.11
C VAL A 150 2.28 -4.05 14.34
N TRP A 151 3.07 -3.68 15.34
CA TRP A 151 3.28 -2.28 15.76
C TRP A 151 3.90 -1.38 14.68
N SER A 152 4.66 -1.94 13.74
CA SER A 152 5.36 -1.17 12.70
C SER A 152 4.48 -0.78 11.51
N ILE A 153 3.27 -1.34 11.38
CA ILE A 153 2.43 -1.12 10.19
C ILE A 153 2.00 0.34 10.07
N LEU A 154 1.48 0.93 11.15
CA LEU A 154 1.01 2.31 11.12
C LEU A 154 2.12 3.32 10.78
N PRO A 155 3.33 3.25 11.37
CA PRO A 155 4.43 4.13 10.99
C PRO A 155 4.82 4.03 9.50
N PHE A 156 4.86 2.82 8.94
CA PHE A 156 5.16 2.63 7.51
C PHE A 156 4.03 3.13 6.61
N GLN A 157 2.77 2.95 6.99
CA GLN A 157 1.65 3.50 6.25
C GLN A 157 1.65 5.03 6.28
N PHE A 158 1.97 5.62 7.42
CA PHE A 158 2.10 7.08 7.54
C PHE A 158 3.23 7.61 6.65
N LEU A 159 4.39 6.95 6.63
CA LEU A 159 5.49 7.26 5.71
C LEU A 159 5.02 7.22 4.25
N ALA A 160 4.34 6.14 3.85
CA ALA A 160 3.82 6.00 2.49
C ALA A 160 2.80 7.11 2.15
N LEU A 161 1.90 7.44 3.08
CA LEU A 161 0.93 8.54 2.90
C LEU A 161 1.63 9.89 2.71
N CYS A 162 2.67 10.19 3.49
CA CYS A 162 3.45 11.42 3.34
C CYS A 162 4.08 11.52 1.94
N PHE A 163 4.73 10.46 1.47
CA PHE A 163 5.35 10.45 0.14
C PHE A 163 4.33 10.55 -0.99
N MET A 164 3.21 9.82 -0.90
CA MET A 164 2.13 9.92 -1.88
C MET A 164 1.53 11.33 -1.90
N TYR A 165 1.31 11.95 -0.75
CA TYR A 165 0.82 13.33 -0.65
C TYR A 165 1.78 14.31 -1.33
N LEU A 166 3.08 14.23 -1.07
CA LEU A 166 4.09 15.10 -1.69
C LEU A 166 4.12 14.89 -3.21
N TYR A 167 4.10 13.66 -3.68
CA TYR A 167 4.03 13.35 -5.12
C TYR A 167 2.79 13.95 -5.79
N LEU A 168 1.63 13.87 -5.13
CA LEU A 168 0.37 14.37 -5.67
C LEU A 168 0.26 15.89 -5.68
N THR A 169 0.87 16.55 -4.71
CA THR A 169 0.75 18.01 -4.54
C THR A 169 1.45 18.79 -5.67
N GLN A 170 2.57 18.27 -6.22
CA GLN A 170 3.36 18.85 -7.34
C GLN A 170 3.67 20.35 -7.22
N LYS A 171 3.30 21.00 -6.13
CA LYS A 171 3.54 22.42 -5.82
C LYS A 171 4.60 22.50 -4.72
N ARG A 172 5.24 23.65 -4.60
CA ARG A 172 6.10 23.90 -3.44
C ARG A 172 5.32 23.61 -2.15
N VAL A 173 5.81 22.66 -1.38
CA VAL A 173 5.23 22.33 -0.08
C VAL A 173 5.80 23.27 0.95
N TYR A 174 4.94 23.94 1.70
CA TYR A 174 5.37 24.84 2.75
C TYR A 174 6.09 24.10 3.87
N ILE A 175 7.14 24.68 4.41
CA ILE A 175 7.97 24.09 5.46
C ILE A 175 7.16 23.68 6.69
N TRP A 176 6.12 24.44 7.06
CA TRP A 176 5.28 24.10 8.19
C TRP A 176 4.51 22.78 8.01
N LYS A 177 4.14 22.42 6.76
CA LYS A 177 3.51 21.13 6.46
C LYS A 177 4.49 19.98 6.63
N ILE A 178 5.73 20.17 6.19
CA ILE A 178 6.80 19.20 6.41
C ILE A 178 7.05 19.04 7.91
N GLY A 179 7.15 20.14 8.65
CA GLY A 179 7.30 20.14 10.11
C GLY A 179 6.17 19.38 10.79
N ALA A 180 4.91 19.63 10.40
CA ALA A 180 3.76 18.92 10.95
C ALA A 180 3.82 17.40 10.67
N MET A 181 4.21 16.99 9.45
CA MET A 181 4.38 15.57 9.12
C MET A 181 5.49 14.92 9.95
N ILE A 182 6.60 15.60 10.16
CA ILE A 182 7.72 15.12 10.99
C ILE A 182 7.27 14.95 12.44
N VAL A 183 6.60 15.95 13.01
CA VAL A 183 6.07 15.87 14.39
C VAL A 183 5.10 14.69 14.53
N MET A 184 4.17 14.51 13.57
CA MET A 184 3.26 13.35 13.56
C MET A 184 4.01 12.02 13.45
N ALA A 185 5.07 11.94 12.62
CA ALA A 185 5.87 10.74 12.49
C ALA A 185 6.56 10.36 13.81
N PHE A 186 7.11 11.35 14.52
CA PHE A 186 7.70 11.10 15.85
C PHE A 186 6.65 10.72 16.88
N ALA A 187 5.50 11.40 16.91
CA ALA A 187 4.41 11.05 17.84
C ALA A 187 3.93 9.60 17.64
N ILE A 188 3.75 9.16 16.37
CA ILE A 188 3.41 7.77 16.05
C ILE A 188 4.55 6.84 16.46
N GLY A 189 5.80 7.22 16.18
CA GLY A 189 6.98 6.44 16.50
C GLY A 189 7.18 6.22 17.99
N GLU A 190 6.92 7.22 18.83
CA GLU A 190 6.96 7.12 20.30
C GLU A 190 5.93 6.12 20.82
N VAL A 191 4.67 6.24 20.35
CA VAL A 191 3.60 5.34 20.79
C VAL A 191 3.85 3.89 20.34
N THR A 192 4.42 3.69 19.15
CA THR A 192 4.71 2.36 18.59
C THR A 192 6.10 1.84 18.92
N ASP A 193 6.94 2.64 19.61
CA ASP A 193 8.38 2.39 19.86
C ASP A 193 9.13 2.01 18.57
N THR A 194 8.92 2.80 17.50
CA THR A 194 9.52 2.60 16.18
C THR A 194 10.33 3.81 15.72
N SER A 195 11.38 4.12 16.45
CA SER A 195 12.26 5.28 16.17
C SER A 195 12.85 5.27 14.75
N SER A 196 13.19 4.09 14.23
CA SER A 196 13.78 3.96 12.89
C SER A 196 12.84 4.44 11.77
N SER A 197 11.55 4.14 11.86
CA SER A 197 10.57 4.59 10.84
C SER A 197 10.31 6.09 10.94
N SER A 198 10.31 6.66 12.14
CA SER A 198 10.17 8.10 12.38
C SER A 198 11.36 8.87 11.82
N MET A 199 12.58 8.39 12.09
CA MET A 199 13.81 8.98 11.54
C MET A 199 13.85 8.88 10.01
N LEU A 200 13.48 7.74 9.43
CA LEU A 200 13.42 7.55 7.99
C LEU A 200 12.38 8.49 7.34
N THR A 201 11.23 8.68 7.98
CA THR A 201 10.21 9.61 7.54
C THR A 201 10.74 11.05 7.57
N ALA A 202 11.35 11.47 8.67
CA ALA A 202 11.91 12.82 8.83
C ALA A 202 13.01 13.08 7.79
N LEU A 203 13.95 12.16 7.63
CA LEU A 203 15.05 12.28 6.66
C LEU A 203 14.51 12.34 5.23
N GLY A 204 13.60 11.44 4.86
CA GLY A 204 13.01 11.42 3.53
C GLY A 204 12.22 12.69 3.20
N LEU A 205 11.45 13.21 4.15
CA LEU A 205 10.72 14.48 3.99
C LEU A 205 11.66 15.68 3.84
N LEU A 206 12.74 15.73 4.62
CA LEU A 206 13.75 16.80 4.51
C LEU A 206 14.50 16.73 3.18
N CYS A 207 14.90 15.55 2.73
CA CYS A 207 15.54 15.36 1.43
C CYS A 207 14.61 15.81 0.28
N LEU A 208 13.34 15.41 0.30
CA LEU A 208 12.36 15.84 -0.70
C LEU A 208 12.08 17.35 -0.65
N TYR A 209 12.08 17.94 0.54
CA TYR A 209 11.97 19.38 0.67
C TYR A 209 13.19 20.09 0.06
N ALA A 210 14.39 19.61 0.35
CA ALA A 210 15.63 20.18 -0.20
C ALA A 210 15.65 20.14 -1.74
N THR A 211 15.14 19.06 -2.37
CA THR A 211 15.09 18.97 -3.85
C THR A 211 14.22 20.04 -4.50
N GLN A 212 13.29 20.67 -3.75
CA GLN A 212 12.47 21.77 -4.30
C GLN A 212 13.27 23.07 -4.54
N PHE A 213 14.47 23.18 -3.98
CA PHE A 213 15.37 24.34 -4.15
C PHE A 213 16.47 24.10 -5.17
N VAL A 214 16.63 22.86 -5.66
CA VAL A 214 17.68 22.49 -6.64
C VAL A 214 17.21 22.72 -8.08
N HIS A 215 15.94 22.97 -8.29
CA HIS A 215 15.31 23.30 -9.58
C HIS A 215 14.62 24.66 -9.50
#